data_29c382443f4bac16f366c8b73eaae4be
#
_entry.id   29c382443f4bac16f366c8b73eaae4be
#
_cell.length_a   1.000
_cell.length_b   1.000
_cell.length_c   1.000
_cell.angle_alpha   90.00
_cell.angle_beta   90.00
_cell.angle_gamma   90.00
#
_symmetry.space_group_name_H-M   'P 1'
#
loop_
_entity.id
_entity.type
_entity.pdbx_description
1 polymer ?
#
loop_
_entity_poly.entity_id
_entity_poly.type
_entity_poly.pdbx_seq_one_letter_code
_entity_poly.pdbx_strand_id
1 'polypeptide(L)'
;MKIINENTIREIVRSSLLSLFENSDKFNVFRNHFSKFVQQTLNMANKELQKYDLSVEIDTEYEFFDDDHWLACYERTSGYIEESIIMIALNEEKIYDCMVDLGTDEDLLEIELQAIITIMHEVGHGIVDWYRYQFEGEETTSELINDIVYCDEDEEEDLCEEFGESWASSYTGVYGSKIADSLTEYDNVDIA
;
A
#
# COMPACT_ATOMS: atom_id res chain seq x y z
N MET A 1 16.29 -27.29 -41.59
CA MET A 1 15.04 -26.99 -40.88
C MET A 1 14.71 -28.19 -39.99
N LYS A 2 14.79 -28.06 -38.65
CA LYS A 2 14.39 -29.13 -37.72
C LYS A 2 12.86 -29.22 -37.73
N ILE A 3 12.32 -30.32 -38.19
CA ILE A 3 10.87 -30.56 -38.09
C ILE A 3 10.59 -30.99 -36.66
N ILE A 4 9.92 -30.13 -35.90
CA ILE A 4 9.44 -30.46 -34.56
C ILE A 4 8.29 -31.47 -34.75
N ASN A 5 8.41 -32.68 -34.18
CA ASN A 5 7.39 -33.69 -34.33
C ASN A 5 6.18 -33.39 -33.42
N GLU A 6 5.04 -33.97 -33.75
CA GLU A 6 3.76 -33.72 -33.05
C GLU A 6 3.83 -34.07 -31.55
N ASN A 7 4.58 -35.07 -31.17
CA ASN A 7 4.74 -35.48 -29.77
C ASN A 7 5.50 -34.42 -28.99
N THR A 8 6.54 -33.80 -29.56
CA THR A 8 7.28 -32.70 -28.91
C THR A 8 6.39 -31.48 -28.71
N ILE A 9 5.51 -31.15 -29.67
CA ILE A 9 4.55 -30.05 -29.52
C ILE A 9 3.56 -30.36 -28.41
N ARG A 10 3.04 -31.59 -28.35
CA ARG A 10 2.10 -32.01 -27.30
C ARG A 10 2.72 -31.94 -25.89
N GLU A 11 3.99 -32.36 -25.75
CA GLU A 11 4.72 -32.26 -24.49
C GLU A 11 4.96 -30.82 -24.06
N ILE A 12 5.34 -29.94 -24.98
CA ILE A 12 5.51 -28.50 -24.70
C ILE A 12 4.19 -27.89 -24.27
N VAL A 13 3.10 -28.11 -24.99
CA VAL A 13 1.76 -27.58 -24.64
C VAL A 13 1.31 -28.12 -23.29
N ARG A 14 1.49 -29.41 -23.02
CA ARG A 14 1.12 -30.00 -21.72
C ARG A 14 1.92 -29.43 -20.57
N SER A 15 3.25 -29.29 -20.71
CA SER A 15 4.09 -28.70 -19.67
C SER A 15 3.73 -27.22 -19.41
N SER A 16 3.47 -26.43 -20.48
CA SER A 16 3.03 -25.05 -20.37
C SER A 16 1.67 -24.94 -19.68
N LEU A 17 0.71 -25.80 -20.03
CA LEU A 17 -0.60 -25.82 -19.37
C LEU A 17 -0.50 -26.19 -17.89
N LEU A 18 0.32 -27.20 -17.55
CA LEU A 18 0.55 -27.59 -16.15
C LEU A 18 1.17 -26.45 -15.35
N SER A 19 2.17 -25.76 -15.90
CA SER A 19 2.79 -24.61 -15.27
C SER A 19 1.79 -23.46 -15.07
N LEU A 20 0.90 -23.20 -16.03
CA LEU A 20 -0.16 -22.20 -15.89
C LEU A 20 -1.17 -22.57 -14.80
N PHE A 21 -1.53 -23.86 -14.67
CA PHE A 21 -2.44 -24.30 -13.60
C PHE A 21 -1.76 -24.22 -12.22
N GLU A 22 -0.49 -24.63 -12.11
CA GLU A 22 0.27 -24.54 -10.86
C GLU A 22 0.43 -23.09 -10.41
N ASN A 23 0.73 -22.16 -11.33
CA ASN A 23 0.82 -20.73 -11.02
C ASN A 23 -0.53 -20.13 -10.63
N SER A 24 -1.63 -20.53 -11.30
CA SER A 24 -2.98 -20.10 -10.94
C SER A 24 -3.38 -20.56 -9.53
N ASP A 25 -3.03 -21.79 -9.16
CA ASP A 25 -3.32 -22.31 -7.82
C ASP A 25 -2.48 -21.59 -6.75
N LYS A 26 -1.21 -21.30 -7.01
CA LYS A 26 -0.34 -20.55 -6.11
C LYS A 26 -0.84 -19.12 -5.91
N PHE A 27 -1.17 -18.42 -6.99
CA PHE A 27 -1.74 -17.08 -6.92
C PHE A 27 -3.04 -17.05 -6.08
N ASN A 28 -3.93 -18.01 -6.27
CA ASN A 28 -5.16 -18.08 -5.47
C ASN A 28 -4.88 -18.32 -3.97
N VAL A 29 -3.87 -19.12 -3.63
CA VAL A 29 -3.44 -19.33 -2.25
C VAL A 29 -2.88 -18.03 -1.66
N PHE A 30 -1.96 -17.38 -2.38
CA PHE A 30 -1.43 -16.07 -2.01
C PHE A 30 -2.56 -15.06 -1.79
N ARG A 31 -3.44 -14.89 -2.77
CA ARG A 31 -4.55 -13.94 -2.75
C ARG A 31 -5.45 -14.12 -1.51
N ASN A 32 -5.74 -15.37 -1.13
CA ASN A 32 -6.54 -15.67 0.05
C ASN A 32 -5.84 -15.23 1.36
N HIS A 33 -4.52 -15.38 1.45
CA HIS A 33 -3.75 -14.92 2.61
C HIS A 33 -3.62 -13.40 2.60
N PHE A 34 -3.24 -12.83 1.47
CA PHE A 34 -3.06 -11.40 1.29
C PHE A 34 -4.35 -10.63 1.62
N SER A 35 -5.50 -11.01 1.04
CA SER A 35 -6.79 -10.37 1.32
C SER A 35 -7.16 -10.39 2.82
N LYS A 36 -6.78 -11.45 3.54
CA LYS A 36 -6.98 -11.53 4.98
C LYS A 36 -6.10 -10.53 5.73
N PHE A 37 -4.83 -10.41 5.34
CA PHE A 37 -3.91 -9.45 5.96
C PHE A 37 -4.28 -8.00 5.61
N VAL A 38 -4.72 -7.75 4.38
CA VAL A 38 -5.31 -6.47 3.96
C VAL A 38 -6.45 -6.08 4.91
N GLN A 39 -7.42 -6.97 5.12
CA GLN A 39 -8.54 -6.67 6.02
C GLN A 39 -8.11 -6.43 7.47
N GLN A 40 -7.10 -7.14 7.96
CA GLN A 40 -6.56 -6.94 9.30
C GLN A 40 -5.86 -5.57 9.41
N THR A 41 -5.05 -5.21 8.42
CA THR A 41 -4.35 -3.92 8.35
C THR A 41 -5.33 -2.75 8.29
N LEU A 42 -6.36 -2.83 7.45
CA LEU A 42 -7.42 -1.82 7.38
C LEU A 42 -8.14 -1.63 8.72
N ASN A 43 -8.46 -2.72 9.41
CA ASN A 43 -9.10 -2.63 10.72
C ASN A 43 -8.19 -1.96 11.76
N MET A 44 -6.88 -2.21 11.71
CA MET A 44 -5.90 -1.54 12.58
C MET A 44 -5.76 -0.07 12.22
N ALA A 45 -5.56 0.25 10.94
CA ALA A 45 -5.43 1.60 10.44
C ALA A 45 -6.66 2.46 10.80
N ASN A 46 -7.85 1.98 10.49
CA ASN A 46 -9.10 2.67 10.80
C ASN A 46 -9.29 2.91 12.31
N LYS A 47 -8.91 1.95 13.16
CA LYS A 47 -8.97 2.13 14.60
C LYS A 47 -8.06 3.24 15.11
N GLU A 48 -6.85 3.36 14.56
CA GLU A 48 -5.90 4.40 14.95
C GLU A 48 -6.27 5.76 14.35
N LEU A 49 -6.68 5.80 13.08
CA LEU A 49 -6.99 7.02 12.37
C LEU A 49 -8.35 7.63 12.76
N GLN A 50 -9.28 6.83 13.29
CA GLN A 50 -10.57 7.33 13.79
C GLN A 50 -10.43 8.41 14.87
N LYS A 51 -9.31 8.48 15.56
CA LYS A 51 -9.00 9.55 16.54
C LYS A 51 -8.91 10.93 15.88
N TYR A 52 -8.62 10.95 14.59
CA TYR A 52 -8.46 12.17 13.77
C TYR A 52 -9.61 12.36 12.80
N ASP A 53 -10.72 11.64 13.01
CA ASP A 53 -11.87 11.58 12.12
C ASP A 53 -11.52 11.11 10.68
N LEU A 54 -10.40 10.37 10.53
CA LEU A 54 -9.96 9.78 9.27
C LEU A 54 -10.40 8.33 9.17
N SER A 55 -10.68 7.87 7.94
CA SER A 55 -10.92 6.47 7.60
C SER A 55 -10.18 6.08 6.32
N VAL A 56 -9.89 4.78 6.19
CA VAL A 56 -9.25 4.18 5.01
C VAL A 56 -10.22 3.20 4.38
N GLU A 57 -10.41 3.33 3.07
CA GLU A 57 -11.22 2.41 2.27
C GLU A 57 -10.43 1.91 1.05
N ILE A 58 -10.75 0.68 0.59
CA ILE A 58 -10.19 0.12 -0.63
C ILE A 58 -11.14 0.39 -1.79
N ASP A 59 -10.64 1.02 -2.85
CA ASP A 59 -11.34 1.05 -4.13
C ASP A 59 -11.17 -0.29 -4.84
N THR A 60 -12.25 -1.04 -4.89
CA THR A 60 -12.31 -2.33 -5.59
C THR A 60 -12.73 -2.20 -7.06
N GLU A 61 -13.06 -0.98 -7.51
CA GLU A 61 -13.47 -0.68 -8.88
C GLU A 61 -12.34 -0.03 -9.69
N TYR A 62 -11.23 0.32 -9.03
CA TYR A 62 -10.06 0.89 -9.68
C TYR A 62 -9.44 -0.12 -10.64
N GLU A 63 -9.21 0.31 -11.87
CA GLU A 63 -8.59 -0.51 -12.93
C GLU A 63 -7.15 -0.07 -13.17
N PHE A 64 -6.17 -0.93 -12.83
CA PHE A 64 -4.78 -0.74 -13.21
C PHE A 64 -4.58 -1.05 -14.70
N PHE A 65 -3.79 -0.25 -15.38
CA PHE A 65 -3.41 -0.54 -16.77
C PHE A 65 -2.31 -1.61 -16.84
N ASP A 66 -2.22 -2.34 -17.95
CA ASP A 66 -1.26 -3.44 -18.14
C ASP A 66 0.21 -3.01 -17.99
N ASP A 67 0.53 -1.74 -18.25
CA ASP A 67 1.86 -1.16 -18.14
C ASP A 67 2.14 -0.47 -16.78
N ASP A 68 1.16 -0.44 -15.88
CA ASP A 68 1.35 0.07 -14.54
C ASP A 68 2.28 -0.85 -13.74
N HIS A 69 3.33 -0.26 -13.18
CA HIS A 69 4.29 -0.97 -12.31
C HIS A 69 3.96 -0.79 -10.82
N TRP A 70 2.93 -0.02 -10.50
CA TRP A 70 2.54 0.28 -9.13
C TRP A 70 1.97 -0.93 -8.41
N LEU A 71 2.41 -1.16 -7.17
CA LEU A 71 1.85 -2.18 -6.28
C LEU A 71 0.51 -1.73 -5.70
N ALA A 72 0.35 -0.44 -5.50
CA ALA A 72 -0.87 0.21 -5.04
C ALA A 72 -0.89 1.65 -5.53
N CYS A 73 -1.97 2.37 -5.28
CA CYS A 73 -2.03 3.81 -5.43
C CYS A 73 -3.05 4.42 -4.45
N TYR A 74 -2.74 5.62 -4.00
CA TYR A 74 -3.67 6.50 -3.31
C TYR A 74 -4.44 7.34 -4.32
N GLU A 75 -5.77 7.39 -4.21
CA GLU A 75 -6.61 8.23 -5.05
C GLU A 75 -6.68 9.66 -4.53
N ARG A 76 -5.95 10.57 -5.18
CA ARG A 76 -6.01 12.03 -4.90
C ARG A 76 -7.32 12.64 -5.42
N THR A 77 -8.42 12.39 -4.74
CA THR A 77 -9.70 13.00 -5.06
C THR A 77 -10.11 13.95 -3.94
N SER A 78 -10.19 15.25 -4.25
CA SER A 78 -10.52 16.28 -3.25
C SER A 78 -11.80 15.97 -2.46
N GLY A 79 -12.80 15.33 -3.08
CA GLY A 79 -14.03 14.95 -2.41
C GLY A 79 -13.82 13.93 -1.29
N TYR A 80 -12.92 12.97 -1.44
CA TYR A 80 -12.62 11.99 -0.39
C TYR A 80 -11.90 12.64 0.80
N ILE A 81 -10.96 13.54 0.53
CA ILE A 81 -10.25 14.27 1.60
C ILE A 81 -11.20 15.21 2.36
N GLU A 82 -12.14 15.90 1.68
CA GLU A 82 -13.19 16.68 2.34
C GLU A 82 -14.05 15.82 3.27
N GLU A 83 -14.31 14.56 2.90
CA GLU A 83 -15.03 13.58 3.72
C GLU A 83 -14.13 12.85 4.72
N SER A 84 -12.83 13.19 4.76
CA SER A 84 -11.81 12.53 5.60
C SER A 84 -11.67 11.03 5.31
N ILE A 85 -11.83 10.65 4.05
CA ILE A 85 -11.69 9.28 3.55
C ILE A 85 -10.40 9.18 2.73
N ILE A 86 -9.51 8.28 3.13
CA ILE A 86 -8.31 7.92 2.39
C ILE A 86 -8.66 6.70 1.53
N MET A 87 -8.76 6.93 0.23
CA MET A 87 -9.12 5.88 -0.73
C MET A 87 -7.86 5.31 -1.36
N ILE A 88 -7.65 3.99 -1.29
CA ILE A 88 -6.50 3.32 -1.88
C ILE A 88 -6.91 2.15 -2.77
N ALA A 89 -6.13 1.87 -3.80
CA ALA A 89 -6.30 0.70 -4.66
C ALA A 89 -5.07 -0.21 -4.58
N LEU A 90 -5.26 -1.53 -4.66
CA LEU A 90 -4.20 -2.54 -4.55
C LEU A 90 -4.09 -3.37 -5.82
N ASN A 91 -2.88 -3.46 -6.39
CA ASN A 91 -2.58 -4.31 -7.53
C ASN A 91 -2.07 -5.69 -7.05
N GLU A 92 -3.02 -6.57 -6.69
CA GLU A 92 -2.71 -7.89 -6.11
C GLU A 92 -1.82 -8.75 -7.03
N GLU A 93 -1.96 -8.63 -8.37
CA GLU A 93 -1.15 -9.37 -9.33
C GLU A 93 0.30 -8.89 -9.32
N LYS A 94 0.55 -7.59 -9.31
CA LYS A 94 1.90 -7.03 -9.26
C LYS A 94 2.59 -7.30 -7.92
N ILE A 95 1.84 -7.22 -6.82
CA ILE A 95 2.35 -7.58 -5.49
C ILE A 95 2.78 -9.04 -5.48
N TYR A 96 1.96 -9.94 -6.03
CA TYR A 96 2.31 -11.36 -6.14
C TYR A 96 3.55 -11.59 -6.99
N ASP A 97 3.63 -10.97 -8.18
CA ASP A 97 4.79 -11.09 -9.07
C ASP A 97 6.08 -10.62 -8.37
N CYS A 98 6.03 -9.49 -7.64
CA CYS A 98 7.15 -8.99 -6.86
C CYS A 98 7.59 -10.01 -5.80
N MET A 99 6.66 -10.61 -5.06
CA MET A 99 6.97 -11.61 -4.04
C MET A 99 7.52 -12.92 -4.61
N VAL A 100 7.03 -13.33 -5.78
CA VAL A 100 7.59 -14.48 -6.53
C VAL A 100 9.04 -14.21 -6.94
N ASP A 101 9.33 -13.02 -7.45
CA ASP A 101 10.69 -12.63 -7.85
C ASP A 101 11.64 -12.59 -6.65
N LEU A 102 11.16 -12.25 -5.47
CA LEU A 102 11.89 -12.29 -4.21
C LEU A 102 11.95 -13.69 -3.58
N GLY A 103 11.13 -14.64 -4.06
CA GLY A 103 11.02 -15.99 -3.51
C GLY A 103 10.33 -16.06 -2.15
N THR A 104 9.43 -15.13 -1.87
CA THR A 104 8.71 -14.97 -0.59
C THR A 104 7.19 -15.17 -0.71
N ASP A 105 6.69 -15.54 -1.89
CA ASP A 105 5.28 -15.71 -2.21
C ASP A 105 4.53 -16.78 -1.39
N GLU A 106 5.26 -17.67 -0.73
CA GLU A 106 4.73 -18.71 0.18
C GLU A 106 5.01 -18.40 1.67
N ASP A 107 5.76 -17.34 2.00
CA ASP A 107 6.06 -16.96 3.38
C ASP A 107 4.96 -16.05 3.94
N LEU A 108 4.17 -16.60 4.87
CA LEU A 108 3.03 -15.88 5.46
C LEU A 108 3.42 -14.60 6.19
N LEU A 109 4.61 -14.56 6.79
CA LEU A 109 5.07 -13.35 7.48
C LEU A 109 5.42 -12.26 6.47
N GLU A 110 6.12 -12.62 5.40
CA GLU A 110 6.46 -11.67 4.34
C GLU A 110 5.21 -11.16 3.61
N ILE A 111 4.22 -12.03 3.35
CA ILE A 111 2.91 -11.63 2.79
C ILE A 111 2.19 -10.64 3.72
N GLU A 112 2.21 -10.88 5.03
CA GLU A 112 1.63 -9.97 6.03
C GLU A 112 2.36 -8.63 6.07
N LEU A 113 3.69 -8.65 6.11
CA LEU A 113 4.51 -7.43 6.11
C LEU A 113 4.30 -6.61 4.82
N GLN A 114 4.26 -7.28 3.67
CA GLN A 114 4.01 -6.62 2.39
C GLN A 114 2.62 -5.94 2.38
N ALA A 115 1.58 -6.60 2.91
CA ALA A 115 0.26 -5.99 3.00
C ALA A 115 0.27 -4.74 3.89
N ILE A 116 0.97 -4.77 5.03
CA ILE A 116 1.08 -3.64 5.95
C ILE A 116 1.83 -2.49 5.27
N ILE A 117 3.02 -2.76 4.74
CA ILE A 117 3.87 -1.73 4.11
C ILE A 117 3.12 -1.05 2.97
N THR A 118 2.56 -1.84 2.05
CA THR A 118 1.86 -1.31 0.88
C THR A 118 0.66 -0.44 1.28
N ILE A 119 -0.20 -0.91 2.18
CA ILE A 119 -1.38 -0.15 2.61
C ILE A 119 -0.96 1.12 3.34
N MET A 120 -0.01 1.03 4.27
CA MET A 120 0.34 2.17 5.11
C MET A 120 1.19 3.20 4.37
N HIS A 121 1.93 2.82 3.33
CA HIS A 121 2.55 3.76 2.40
C HIS A 121 1.49 4.64 1.72
N GLU A 122 0.46 4.05 1.13
CA GLU A 122 -0.62 4.78 0.46
C GLU A 122 -1.46 5.63 1.45
N VAL A 123 -1.66 5.11 2.66
CA VAL A 123 -2.28 5.88 3.76
C VAL A 123 -1.42 7.09 4.13
N GLY A 124 -0.10 6.98 4.05
CA GLY A 124 0.83 8.08 4.25
C GLY A 124 0.54 9.25 3.31
N HIS A 125 0.41 8.99 2.01
CA HIS A 125 0.01 10.00 1.02
C HIS A 125 -1.33 10.67 1.37
N GLY A 126 -2.31 9.85 1.79
CA GLY A 126 -3.61 10.36 2.21
C GLY A 126 -3.54 11.28 3.43
N ILE A 127 -2.68 10.98 4.40
CA ILE A 127 -2.46 11.84 5.57
C ILE A 127 -1.77 13.15 5.18
N VAL A 128 -0.76 13.09 4.29
CA VAL A 128 -0.08 14.29 3.77
C VAL A 128 -1.07 15.22 3.08
N ASP A 129 -1.92 14.69 2.19
CA ASP A 129 -2.93 15.47 1.50
C ASP A 129 -4.01 16.00 2.46
N TRP A 130 -4.37 15.23 3.48
CA TRP A 130 -5.29 15.69 4.52
C TRP A 130 -4.70 16.88 5.30
N TYR A 131 -3.42 16.87 5.68
CA TYR A 131 -2.75 18.01 6.28
C TYR A 131 -2.72 19.23 5.34
N ARG A 132 -2.39 19.03 4.07
CA ARG A 132 -2.41 20.08 3.05
C ARG A 132 -3.78 20.73 2.95
N TYR A 133 -4.84 19.92 2.98
CA TYR A 133 -6.22 20.39 2.95
C TYR A 133 -6.59 21.16 4.25
N GLN A 134 -6.24 20.62 5.42
CA GLN A 134 -6.59 21.23 6.71
C GLN A 134 -5.92 22.60 6.89
N PHE A 135 -4.68 22.75 6.45
CA PHE A 135 -3.92 23.98 6.68
C PHE A 135 -3.79 24.87 5.42
N GLU A 136 -4.21 24.45 4.26
CA GLU A 136 -4.41 25.16 2.97
C GLU A 136 -3.57 26.45 2.78
N GLY A 137 -2.23 26.32 2.91
CA GLY A 137 -1.28 27.44 2.71
C GLY A 137 -1.07 28.32 3.95
N GLU A 138 -1.53 27.90 5.12
CA GLU A 138 -1.25 28.53 6.40
C GLU A 138 -0.14 27.77 7.14
N GLU A 139 0.78 28.50 7.77
CA GLU A 139 1.79 27.87 8.64
C GLU A 139 1.17 27.54 10.00
N THR A 140 1.55 26.38 10.53
CA THR A 140 1.13 25.91 11.85
C THR A 140 2.21 26.21 12.90
N THR A 141 1.87 26.03 14.18
CA THR A 141 2.83 26.13 15.29
C THR A 141 3.74 24.90 15.40
N SER A 142 3.45 23.81 14.68
CA SER A 142 4.28 22.62 14.60
C SER A 142 5.21 22.66 13.39
N GLU A 143 6.52 22.69 13.65
CA GLU A 143 7.54 22.61 12.60
C GLU A 143 7.42 21.27 11.83
N LEU A 144 7.09 20.18 12.54
CA LEU A 144 6.94 18.84 11.95
C LEU A 144 5.75 18.78 10.98
N ILE A 145 4.60 19.35 11.31
CA ILE A 145 3.45 19.39 10.39
C ILE A 145 3.75 20.29 9.20
N ASN A 146 4.41 21.45 9.41
CA ASN A 146 4.82 22.33 8.32
C ASN A 146 5.77 21.60 7.35
N ASP A 147 6.74 20.83 7.86
CA ASP A 147 7.64 20.02 7.02
C ASP A 147 6.87 19.03 6.14
N ILE A 148 5.82 18.40 6.68
CA ILE A 148 4.97 17.47 5.92
C ILE A 148 4.10 18.19 4.88
N VAL A 149 3.48 19.31 5.26
CA VAL A 149 2.60 20.09 4.36
C VAL A 149 3.36 20.62 3.15
N TYR A 150 4.60 21.04 3.34
CA TYR A 150 5.42 21.70 2.32
C TYR A 150 6.49 20.81 1.69
N CYS A 151 6.51 19.49 1.99
CA CYS A 151 7.42 18.55 1.33
C CYS A 151 7.18 18.50 -0.18
N ASP A 152 8.25 18.29 -0.94
CA ASP A 152 8.14 17.99 -2.37
C ASP A 152 7.80 16.51 -2.63
N GLU A 153 7.66 16.13 -3.92
CA GLU A 153 7.24 14.77 -4.28
C GLU A 153 8.25 13.69 -3.82
N ASP A 154 9.55 13.96 -3.92
CA ASP A 154 10.59 12.99 -3.50
C ASP A 154 10.60 12.87 -1.97
N GLU A 155 10.44 13.97 -1.26
CA GLU A 155 10.35 13.98 0.21
C GLU A 155 9.05 13.32 0.71
N GLU A 156 7.93 13.47 -0.01
CA GLU A 156 6.66 12.80 0.29
C GLU A 156 6.80 11.29 0.16
N GLU A 157 7.42 10.79 -0.92
CA GLU A 157 7.66 9.36 -1.10
C GLU A 157 8.50 8.78 0.05
N ASP A 158 9.60 9.45 0.43
CA ASP A 158 10.44 9.03 1.55
C ASP A 158 9.66 8.98 2.88
N LEU A 159 8.79 9.97 3.13
CA LEU A 159 7.93 10.01 4.32
C LEU A 159 6.91 8.86 4.36
N CYS A 160 6.30 8.55 3.21
CA CYS A 160 5.33 7.48 3.09
C CYS A 160 5.97 6.10 3.20
N GLU A 161 7.17 5.90 2.62
CA GLU A 161 7.95 4.68 2.78
C GLU A 161 8.30 4.45 4.27
N GLU A 162 8.86 5.46 4.95
CA GLU A 162 9.17 5.40 6.38
C GLU A 162 7.92 5.08 7.22
N PHE A 163 6.76 5.64 6.87
CA PHE A 163 5.51 5.40 7.57
C PHE A 163 5.04 3.94 7.43
N GLY A 164 5.06 3.40 6.21
CA GLY A 164 4.73 2.00 5.93
C GLY A 164 5.64 1.03 6.68
N GLU A 165 6.97 1.25 6.62
CA GLU A 165 7.96 0.44 7.33
C GLU A 165 7.82 0.54 8.85
N SER A 166 7.53 1.72 9.37
CA SER A 166 7.29 1.95 10.80
C SER A 166 6.11 1.10 11.31
N TRP A 167 5.03 1.02 10.55
CA TRP A 167 3.89 0.18 10.88
C TRP A 167 4.23 -1.30 10.86
N ALA A 168 4.93 -1.77 9.85
CA ALA A 168 5.42 -3.14 9.77
C ALA A 168 6.37 -3.47 10.94
N SER A 169 7.26 -2.54 11.27
CA SER A 169 8.22 -2.68 12.38
C SER A 169 7.58 -2.59 13.77
N SER A 170 6.42 -1.94 13.93
CA SER A 170 5.70 -1.89 15.20
C SER A 170 5.23 -3.27 15.66
N TYR A 171 5.07 -4.21 14.75
CA TYR A 171 4.93 -5.63 15.04
C TYR A 171 6.16 -6.22 15.73
N THR A 172 7.33 -5.63 15.53
CA THR A 172 8.62 -6.04 16.10
C THR A 172 9.16 -5.12 17.21
N GLY A 173 8.42 -4.03 17.52
CA GLY A 173 8.74 -3.11 18.63
C GLY A 173 9.63 -1.92 18.28
N VAL A 174 9.81 -1.59 17.01
CA VAL A 174 10.50 -0.37 16.54
C VAL A 174 9.46 0.68 16.15
N TYR A 175 9.61 1.91 16.67
CA TYR A 175 8.71 3.03 16.42
C TYR A 175 9.46 4.21 15.82
N GLY A 176 8.79 5.02 15.04
CA GLY A 176 9.23 6.35 14.61
C GLY A 176 9.04 6.54 13.11
N SER A 177 8.11 7.40 12.77
CA SER A 177 8.09 8.09 11.49
C SER A 177 7.55 9.49 11.72
N LYS A 178 7.95 10.44 10.88
CA LYS A 178 7.49 11.82 10.98
C LYS A 178 5.97 11.94 10.87
N ILE A 179 5.32 11.15 10.01
CA ILE A 179 3.86 11.12 9.88
C ILE A 179 3.20 10.62 11.17
N ALA A 180 3.69 9.56 11.80
CA ALA A 180 3.13 9.05 13.05
C ALA A 180 3.31 10.05 14.20
N ASP A 181 4.46 10.72 14.28
CA ASP A 181 4.76 11.73 15.28
C ASP A 181 3.89 12.98 15.07
N SER A 182 3.67 13.43 13.83
CA SER A 182 2.82 14.57 13.51
C SER A 182 1.35 14.35 13.91
N LEU A 183 0.83 13.14 13.71
CA LEU A 183 -0.52 12.80 14.15
C LEU A 183 -0.69 12.93 15.67
N THR A 184 0.35 12.64 16.46
CA THR A 184 0.32 12.84 17.93
C THR A 184 0.35 14.31 18.34
N GLU A 185 0.92 15.18 17.51
CA GLU A 185 0.97 16.63 17.77
C GLU A 185 -0.31 17.35 17.34
N TYR A 186 -1.07 16.79 16.41
CA TYR A 186 -2.19 17.44 15.73
C TYR A 186 -3.22 18.09 16.68
N ASP A 187 -3.59 17.40 17.76
CA ASP A 187 -4.58 17.91 18.73
C ASP A 187 -4.16 19.20 19.47
N ASN A 188 -2.86 19.57 19.38
CA ASN A 188 -2.27 20.69 20.09
C ASN A 188 -1.73 21.79 19.15
N VAL A 189 -2.05 21.70 17.87
CA VAL A 189 -1.52 22.63 16.86
C VAL A 189 -2.49 23.78 16.62
N ASP A 190 -1.97 24.98 16.69
CA ASP A 190 -2.66 26.20 16.31
C ASP A 190 -2.06 26.75 15.00
N ILE A 191 -2.83 27.51 14.25
CA ILE A 191 -2.34 28.30 13.11
C ILE A 191 -1.46 29.43 13.68
N ALA A 192 -0.28 29.62 13.08
CA ALA A 192 0.74 30.54 13.56
C ALA A 192 0.39 32.04 13.31
#